data_57422ceda929f4586ed84859023e33c3
#
_entry.id   57422ceda929f4586ed84859023e33c3
#
_cell.length_a   1.000
_cell.length_b   1.000
_cell.length_c   1.000
_cell.angle_alpha   90.00
_cell.angle_beta   90.00
_cell.angle_gamma   90.00
#
_symmetry.space_group_name_H-M   'P 1'
#
loop_
_entity.id
_entity.type
_entity.pdbx_description
1 polymer ?
#
loop_
_entity_poly.entity_id
_entity_poly.type
_entity_poly.pdbx_seq_one_letter_code
_entity_poly.pdbx_strand_id
1 'polypeptide(L)'
;MSKKDNFNQAFYEMFGVGKDNAGENAPAEKAAPVSEFVAEKKSKNVSAAPTQRAAKTYLASGTVVEGTITAKGDIEIAGELKGNLVTDGTATVRSDIKGNVTAAGLFVMDCVLEGDVVVSGQVQISEKSRVVGNIRAGEISCAGTVVGDLDVSGNVTLEEKSRIEGNIVTKMMTMVCGAKICGNLQMKND
;
A
#
# COMPACT_ATOMS: atom_id res chain seq x y z
N MET A 1 -52.35 -23.97 10.52
CA MET A 1 -51.48 -23.19 11.45
C MET A 1 -50.14 -23.09 10.80
N SER A 2 -49.83 -21.91 10.37
CA SER A 2 -48.65 -21.64 9.51
C SER A 2 -47.40 -21.32 10.36
N LYS A 3 -46.25 -21.81 9.90
CA LYS A 3 -44.93 -21.62 10.57
C LYS A 3 -44.49 -20.16 10.72
N LYS A 4 -45.30 -19.22 10.24
CA LYS A 4 -45.02 -17.76 10.35
C LYS A 4 -45.52 -17.15 11.65
N ASP A 5 -46.45 -17.79 12.32
CA ASP A 5 -47.06 -17.23 13.53
C ASP A 5 -46.17 -17.43 14.79
N ASN A 6 -45.37 -18.49 14.79
CA ASN A 6 -44.46 -18.79 15.91
C ASN A 6 -43.22 -17.88 15.97
N PHE A 7 -42.82 -17.31 14.83
CA PHE A 7 -41.64 -16.42 14.82
C PHE A 7 -41.94 -15.04 15.38
N ASN A 8 -43.14 -14.54 15.09
CA ASN A 8 -43.56 -13.24 15.61
C ASN A 8 -43.80 -13.27 17.14
N GLN A 9 -44.29 -14.38 17.68
CA GLN A 9 -44.54 -14.50 19.12
C GLN A 9 -43.23 -14.59 19.92
N ALA A 10 -42.21 -15.28 19.41
CA ALA A 10 -40.92 -15.36 20.04
C ALA A 10 -40.13 -14.02 20.03
N PHE A 11 -40.40 -13.18 19.03
CA PHE A 11 -39.77 -11.86 18.94
C PHE A 11 -40.35 -10.86 19.98
N TYR A 12 -41.64 -10.94 20.27
CA TYR A 12 -42.31 -10.11 21.28
C TYR A 12 -41.90 -10.47 22.73
N GLU A 13 -41.63 -11.74 22.99
CA GLU A 13 -41.17 -12.16 24.32
C GLU A 13 -39.71 -11.81 24.62
N MET A 14 -38.87 -11.68 23.57
CA MET A 14 -37.45 -11.43 23.75
C MET A 14 -37.10 -9.93 23.86
N PHE A 15 -37.94 -9.04 23.33
CA PHE A 15 -37.65 -7.60 23.31
C PHE A 15 -38.58 -6.73 24.18
N GLY A 16 -39.45 -7.31 24.98
CA GLY A 16 -40.12 -6.64 26.12
C GLY A 16 -40.84 -5.34 25.81
N VAL A 17 -41.51 -5.21 24.63
CA VAL A 17 -42.32 -4.03 24.34
C VAL A 17 -43.72 -4.25 24.92
N GLY A 18 -43.94 -3.67 26.10
CA GLY A 18 -45.21 -3.71 26.84
C GLY A 18 -46.34 -3.03 26.05
N LYS A 19 -47.49 -3.70 26.10
CA LYS A 19 -48.80 -3.11 25.83
C LYS A 19 -49.16 -2.21 26.99
N ASP A 20 -49.47 -0.96 26.77
CA ASP A 20 -50.42 -0.20 27.53
C ASP A 20 -51.00 0.93 26.69
N ASN A 21 -52.19 0.74 26.32
CA ASN A 21 -53.46 1.39 26.66
C ASN A 21 -53.77 2.79 26.10
N ALA A 22 -54.69 2.74 25.21
CA ALA A 22 -55.98 3.47 25.10
C ALA A 22 -56.11 4.88 25.67
N GLY A 23 -56.66 5.72 24.82
CA GLY A 23 -57.29 7.00 25.25
C GLY A 23 -57.38 8.03 24.09
N GLU A 24 -58.35 7.84 23.27
CA GLU A 24 -59.43 8.76 22.81
C GLU A 24 -59.16 10.26 22.88
N ASN A 25 -59.03 10.93 21.75
CA ASN A 25 -59.95 11.97 21.23
C ASN A 25 -59.38 12.67 19.98
N ALA A 26 -60.16 12.63 18.92
CA ALA A 26 -60.04 13.50 17.76
C ALA A 26 -60.57 14.91 18.08
N PRO A 27 -60.42 16.00 17.24
CA PRO A 27 -60.70 15.99 15.82
C PRO A 27 -59.79 16.89 14.91
N ALA A 28 -59.81 16.50 13.65
CA ALA A 28 -59.78 17.27 12.40
C ALA A 28 -58.93 18.55 12.26
N GLU A 29 -58.04 18.58 11.26
CA GLU A 29 -58.23 19.35 10.05
C GLU A 29 -57.04 19.33 9.08
N LYS A 30 -57.42 19.00 7.81
CA LYS A 30 -56.84 19.40 6.51
C LYS A 30 -55.41 19.09 6.12
N ALA A 31 -55.39 18.13 5.21
CA ALA A 31 -54.98 18.25 3.78
C ALA A 31 -53.55 18.66 3.43
N ALA A 32 -52.82 17.72 2.92
CA ALA A 32 -52.30 17.71 1.55
C ALA A 32 -51.44 16.48 1.29
N PRO A 33 -51.39 15.96 0.08
CA PRO A 33 -50.87 14.62 -0.22
C PRO A 33 -49.37 14.68 -0.38
N VAL A 34 -48.69 13.87 0.38
CA VAL A 34 -47.28 13.55 0.11
C VAL A 34 -47.23 12.26 -0.67
N SER A 35 -46.84 12.47 -1.90
CA SER A 35 -46.55 11.47 -2.92
C SER A 35 -45.80 10.26 -2.41
N GLU A 36 -46.35 9.11 -2.82
CA GLU A 36 -45.72 7.82 -2.90
C GLU A 36 -44.23 7.88 -3.29
N PHE A 37 -43.37 7.52 -2.40
CA PHE A 37 -42.05 7.04 -2.78
C PHE A 37 -42.15 5.52 -3.00
N VAL A 38 -42.57 5.15 -4.17
CA VAL A 38 -42.34 3.85 -4.74
C VAL A 38 -40.81 3.74 -4.98
N ALA A 39 -40.12 3.08 -4.11
CA ALA A 39 -38.74 2.70 -4.34
C ALA A 39 -38.71 1.60 -5.41
N GLU A 40 -38.76 2.03 -6.64
CA GLU A 40 -38.42 1.20 -7.79
C GLU A 40 -36.92 0.89 -7.72
N LYS A 41 -36.58 -0.32 -7.31
CA LYS A 41 -35.27 -0.91 -7.46
C LYS A 41 -34.95 -1.05 -8.95
N LYS A 42 -34.57 0.02 -9.61
CA LYS A 42 -33.82 -0.05 -10.85
C LYS A 42 -32.38 -0.37 -10.50
N SER A 43 -32.06 -1.63 -10.55
CA SER A 43 -30.72 -2.13 -10.75
C SER A 43 -30.15 -1.46 -12.00
N LYS A 44 -29.54 -0.28 -11.84
CA LYS A 44 -28.63 0.24 -12.82
C LYS A 44 -27.37 -0.61 -12.69
N ASN A 45 -27.26 -1.57 -13.57
CA ASN A 45 -26.02 -2.17 -13.97
C ASN A 45 -25.11 -1.05 -14.49
N VAL A 46 -24.45 -0.37 -13.57
CA VAL A 46 -23.35 0.50 -13.90
C VAL A 46 -22.24 -0.48 -14.23
N SER A 47 -22.06 -0.72 -15.53
CA SER A 47 -20.82 -1.23 -16.07
C SER A 47 -19.75 -0.19 -15.69
N ALA A 48 -19.28 -0.28 -14.44
CA ALA A 48 -18.02 0.30 -14.07
C ALA A 48 -17.00 -0.45 -14.93
N ALA A 49 -16.45 0.26 -15.92
CA ALA A 49 -15.20 -0.12 -16.50
C ALA A 49 -14.30 -0.59 -15.35
N PRO A 50 -13.61 -1.72 -15.46
CA PRO A 50 -12.71 -2.14 -14.41
C PRO A 50 -11.64 -1.04 -14.31
N THR A 51 -11.81 -0.14 -13.34
CA THR A 51 -10.67 0.53 -12.77
C THR A 51 -9.82 -0.64 -12.30
N GLN A 52 -8.77 -0.95 -13.03
CA GLN A 52 -7.78 -1.93 -12.63
C GLN A 52 -7.22 -1.41 -11.31
N ARG A 53 -7.88 -1.79 -10.22
CA ARG A 53 -7.24 -1.78 -8.91
C ARG A 53 -6.09 -2.73 -9.10
N ALA A 54 -4.89 -2.16 -9.21
CA ALA A 54 -3.68 -2.94 -9.26
C ALA A 54 -3.81 -4.02 -8.19
N ALA A 55 -3.82 -5.28 -8.63
CA ALA A 55 -4.00 -6.40 -7.73
C ALA A 55 -2.80 -6.38 -6.78
N LYS A 56 -3.02 -5.98 -5.53
CA LYS A 56 -1.97 -6.00 -4.51
C LYS A 56 -1.69 -7.45 -4.16
N THR A 57 -0.48 -7.88 -4.45
CA THR A 57 0.02 -9.17 -4.01
C THR A 57 0.63 -9.01 -2.63
N TYR A 58 0.22 -9.82 -1.67
CA TYR A 58 0.73 -9.79 -0.30
C TYR A 58 1.46 -11.09 0.04
N LEU A 59 2.71 -10.97 0.45
CA LEU A 59 3.50 -12.07 1.00
C LEU A 59 3.54 -11.95 2.52
N ALA A 60 2.89 -12.89 3.21
CA ALA A 60 2.76 -12.86 4.66
C ALA A 60 4.10 -13.05 5.38
N SER A 61 4.23 -12.51 6.59
CA SER A 61 5.39 -12.74 7.46
C SER A 61 5.53 -14.23 7.81
N GLY A 62 6.77 -14.70 7.88
CA GLY A 62 7.07 -16.13 8.11
C GLY A 62 7.02 -17.01 6.86
N THR A 63 6.68 -16.44 5.71
CA THR A 63 6.80 -17.15 4.43
C THR A 63 8.22 -16.95 3.89
N VAL A 64 8.88 -18.04 3.49
CA VAL A 64 10.16 -18.01 2.79
C VAL A 64 9.89 -18.39 1.34
N VAL A 65 10.28 -17.53 0.43
CA VAL A 65 10.16 -17.80 -1.00
C VAL A 65 11.56 -17.90 -1.60
N GLU A 66 11.83 -19.01 -2.28
CA GLU A 66 13.06 -19.21 -3.01
C GLU A 66 12.76 -19.30 -4.51
N GLY A 67 13.33 -18.40 -5.30
CA GLY A 67 13.11 -18.36 -6.75
C GLY A 67 12.75 -16.98 -7.29
N THR A 68 11.98 -16.92 -8.36
CA THR A 68 11.60 -15.67 -9.01
C THR A 68 10.13 -15.38 -8.78
N ILE A 69 9.83 -14.20 -8.24
CA ILE A 69 8.47 -13.67 -8.12
C ILE A 69 8.25 -12.67 -9.26
N THR A 70 7.21 -12.90 -10.04
CA THR A 70 6.76 -11.94 -11.05
C THR A 70 5.36 -11.47 -10.71
N ALA A 71 5.17 -10.16 -10.55
CA ALA A 71 3.88 -9.54 -10.30
C ALA A 71 3.61 -8.45 -11.34
N LYS A 72 2.35 -8.27 -11.74
CA LYS A 72 1.93 -7.19 -12.66
C LYS A 72 1.28 -6.01 -11.92
N GLY A 73 1.61 -5.79 -10.69
CA GLY A 73 1.01 -4.71 -9.89
C GLY A 73 1.77 -4.54 -8.59
N ASP A 74 1.16 -3.82 -7.66
CA ASP A 74 1.79 -3.58 -6.37
C ASP A 74 1.98 -4.87 -5.58
N ILE A 75 3.16 -5.02 -4.98
CA ILE A 75 3.48 -6.16 -4.13
C ILE A 75 3.96 -5.67 -2.75
N GLU A 76 3.42 -6.30 -1.72
CA GLU A 76 3.87 -6.08 -0.35
C GLU A 76 4.51 -7.37 0.20
N ILE A 77 5.78 -7.28 0.59
CA ILE A 77 6.59 -8.40 1.06
C ILE A 77 6.87 -8.21 2.53
N ALA A 78 6.27 -9.08 3.36
CA ALA A 78 6.57 -9.18 4.78
C ALA A 78 7.26 -10.51 5.14
N GLY A 79 7.46 -11.40 4.17
CA GLY A 79 8.20 -12.66 4.29
C GLY A 79 9.62 -12.56 3.70
N GLU A 80 10.50 -13.51 4.03
CA GLU A 80 11.85 -13.57 3.49
C GLU A 80 11.85 -14.00 2.02
N LEU A 81 12.56 -13.26 1.16
CA LEU A 81 12.72 -13.57 -0.25
C LEU A 81 14.19 -13.87 -0.58
N LYS A 82 14.42 -15.06 -1.14
CA LYS A 82 15.71 -15.46 -1.70
C LYS A 82 15.56 -15.66 -3.20
N GLY A 83 15.93 -14.66 -3.99
CA GLY A 83 15.81 -14.76 -5.45
C GLY A 83 15.44 -13.44 -6.10
N ASN A 84 14.81 -13.51 -7.27
CA ASN A 84 14.52 -12.32 -8.04
C ASN A 84 13.06 -11.84 -7.83
N LEU A 85 12.89 -10.55 -7.66
CA LEU A 85 11.59 -9.90 -7.65
C LEU A 85 11.45 -9.04 -8.92
N VAL A 86 10.41 -9.28 -9.69
CA VAL A 86 10.08 -8.48 -10.87
C VAL A 86 8.64 -8.00 -10.75
N THR A 87 8.45 -6.70 -10.72
CA THR A 87 7.10 -6.10 -10.71
C THR A 87 7.03 -4.85 -11.58
N ASP A 88 5.91 -4.69 -12.27
CA ASP A 88 5.61 -3.48 -13.05
C ASP A 88 5.00 -2.36 -12.16
N GLY A 89 4.69 -2.69 -10.91
CA GLY A 89 4.11 -1.79 -9.91
C GLY A 89 5.10 -1.37 -8.82
N THR A 90 4.55 -1.00 -7.68
CA THR A 90 5.31 -0.61 -6.50
C THR A 90 5.57 -1.81 -5.60
N ALA A 91 6.84 -2.05 -5.25
CA ALA A 91 7.22 -3.03 -4.26
C ALA A 91 7.39 -2.37 -2.88
N THR A 92 6.68 -2.87 -1.88
CA THR A 92 6.86 -2.48 -0.49
C THR A 92 7.50 -3.64 0.26
N VAL A 93 8.70 -3.42 0.78
CA VAL A 93 9.51 -4.45 1.43
C VAL A 93 9.62 -4.18 2.92
N ARG A 94 9.21 -5.15 3.74
CA ARG A 94 9.29 -5.10 5.22
C ARG A 94 10.04 -6.28 5.83
N SER A 95 10.75 -7.02 5.02
CA SER A 95 11.53 -8.18 5.44
C SER A 95 12.80 -8.31 4.62
N ASP A 96 13.71 -9.13 5.07
CA ASP A 96 15.00 -9.29 4.41
C ASP A 96 14.86 -9.92 3.02
N ILE A 97 15.53 -9.32 2.06
CA ILE A 97 15.58 -9.79 0.67
C ILE A 97 17.02 -10.06 0.28
N LYS A 98 17.27 -11.25 -0.27
CA LYS A 98 18.54 -11.63 -0.88
C LYS A 98 18.33 -11.94 -2.35
N GLY A 99 18.76 -11.01 -3.20
CA GLY A 99 18.65 -11.16 -4.65
C GLY A 99 18.31 -9.87 -5.37
N ASN A 100 17.94 -10.00 -6.64
CA ASN A 100 17.71 -8.83 -7.49
C ASN A 100 16.27 -8.35 -7.42
N VAL A 101 16.09 -7.04 -7.35
CA VAL A 101 14.76 -6.41 -7.32
C VAL A 101 14.59 -5.50 -8.54
N THR A 102 13.59 -5.78 -9.36
CA THR A 102 13.18 -4.92 -10.47
C THR A 102 11.75 -4.45 -10.24
N ALA A 103 11.55 -3.13 -10.15
CA ALA A 103 10.25 -2.55 -9.88
C ALA A 103 10.06 -1.20 -10.58
N ALA A 104 8.82 -0.72 -10.67
CA ALA A 104 8.57 0.67 -11.07
C ALA A 104 8.80 1.64 -9.90
N GLY A 105 8.43 1.26 -8.67
CA GLY A 105 8.71 1.98 -7.44
C GLY A 105 9.11 1.02 -6.31
N LEU A 106 9.93 1.47 -5.36
CA LEU A 106 10.40 0.63 -4.25
C LEU A 106 10.33 1.39 -2.92
N PHE A 107 9.68 0.78 -1.94
CA PHE A 107 9.68 1.22 -0.55
C PHE A 107 10.33 0.17 0.33
N VAL A 108 11.44 0.53 0.98
CA VAL A 108 12.21 -0.34 1.87
C VAL A 108 12.00 0.13 3.31
N MET A 109 11.36 -0.70 4.13
CA MET A 109 10.99 -0.37 5.50
C MET A 109 11.55 -1.39 6.50
N ASP A 110 12.46 -0.94 7.37
CA ASP A 110 13.00 -1.69 8.51
C ASP A 110 13.55 -3.08 8.15
N CYS A 111 14.28 -3.20 7.02
CA CYS A 111 14.80 -4.48 6.53
C CYS A 111 16.19 -4.37 5.89
N VAL A 112 16.80 -5.52 5.66
CA VAL A 112 18.08 -5.65 4.95
C VAL A 112 17.82 -6.17 3.55
N LEU A 113 18.32 -5.44 2.55
CA LEU A 113 18.26 -5.84 1.16
C LEU A 113 19.69 -6.09 0.67
N GLU A 114 19.97 -7.32 0.24
CA GLU A 114 21.28 -7.73 -0.32
C GLU A 114 21.10 -8.10 -1.79
N GLY A 115 21.64 -7.28 -2.70
CA GLY A 115 21.60 -7.54 -4.15
C GLY A 115 21.40 -6.29 -4.99
N ASP A 116 21.20 -6.50 -6.29
CA ASP A 116 21.04 -5.41 -7.24
C ASP A 116 19.59 -4.93 -7.30
N VAL A 117 19.41 -3.62 -7.25
CA VAL A 117 18.11 -2.96 -7.32
C VAL A 117 18.01 -2.13 -8.59
N VAL A 118 17.01 -2.43 -9.41
CA VAL A 118 16.71 -1.68 -10.63
C VAL A 118 15.28 -1.14 -10.56
N VAL A 119 15.15 0.17 -10.41
CA VAL A 119 13.86 0.83 -10.27
C VAL A 119 13.76 1.97 -11.29
N SER A 120 12.73 1.96 -12.11
CA SER A 120 12.54 3.01 -13.11
C SER A 120 12.07 4.34 -12.52
N GLY A 121 11.42 4.31 -11.38
CA GLY A 121 10.85 5.46 -10.69
C GLY A 121 11.56 5.78 -9.38
N GLN A 122 10.76 5.96 -8.32
CA GLN A 122 11.23 6.39 -7.01
C GLN A 122 11.60 5.21 -6.10
N VAL A 123 12.73 5.34 -5.41
CA VAL A 123 13.15 4.47 -4.30
C VAL A 123 13.10 5.25 -3.00
N GLN A 124 12.46 4.68 -1.99
CA GLN A 124 12.43 5.26 -0.65
C GLN A 124 12.99 4.26 0.37
N ILE A 125 14.01 4.65 1.11
CA ILE A 125 14.72 3.82 2.08
C ILE A 125 14.54 4.43 3.47
N SER A 126 13.91 3.69 4.38
CA SER A 126 13.65 4.10 5.77
C SER A 126 14.93 4.08 6.63
N GLU A 127 14.93 4.81 7.75
CA GLU A 127 16.10 4.99 8.64
C GLU A 127 16.74 3.69 9.14
N LYS A 128 15.95 2.67 9.41
CA LYS A 128 16.41 1.38 9.93
C LYS A 128 16.76 0.36 8.85
N SER A 129 16.61 0.76 7.60
CA SER A 129 16.89 -0.12 6.47
C SER A 129 18.35 -0.07 6.07
N ARG A 130 18.84 -1.21 5.63
CA ARG A 130 20.18 -1.36 5.08
C ARG A 130 20.10 -1.98 3.70
N VAL A 131 20.69 -1.33 2.73
CA VAL A 131 20.81 -1.85 1.36
C VAL A 131 22.26 -2.10 1.04
N VAL A 132 22.59 -3.31 0.59
CA VAL A 132 23.94 -3.71 0.19
C VAL A 132 23.90 -4.20 -1.25
N GLY A 133 24.52 -3.44 -2.15
CA GLY A 133 24.56 -3.78 -3.59
C GLY A 133 24.42 -2.54 -4.47
N ASN A 134 24.23 -2.78 -5.76
CA ASN A 134 24.13 -1.71 -6.72
C ASN A 134 22.68 -1.27 -6.88
N ILE A 135 22.45 0.05 -6.86
CA ILE A 135 21.11 0.63 -7.04
C ILE A 135 21.08 1.48 -8.31
N ARG A 136 20.17 1.15 -9.21
CA ARG A 136 19.83 1.98 -10.36
C ARG A 136 18.42 2.47 -10.22
N ALA A 137 18.22 3.79 -10.16
CA ALA A 137 16.91 4.37 -9.96
C ALA A 137 16.70 5.65 -10.76
N GLY A 138 15.44 6.03 -10.92
CA GLY A 138 15.07 7.36 -11.41
C GLY A 138 15.33 8.41 -10.35
N GLU A 139 14.84 8.19 -9.15
CA GLU A 139 14.95 9.09 -8.00
C GLU A 139 15.13 8.28 -6.70
N ILE A 140 15.94 8.79 -5.76
CA ILE A 140 16.17 8.12 -4.47
C ILE A 140 15.95 9.10 -3.31
N SER A 141 15.17 8.66 -2.30
CA SER A 141 15.11 9.26 -0.98
C SER A 141 15.65 8.26 0.05
N CYS A 142 16.76 8.59 0.68
CA CYS A 142 17.45 7.72 1.60
C CYS A 142 17.53 8.33 3.00
N ALA A 143 16.96 7.62 3.98
CA ALA A 143 17.11 7.90 5.40
C ALA A 143 18.00 6.87 6.12
N GLY A 144 18.23 5.70 5.48
CA GLY A 144 18.96 4.56 6.04
C GLY A 144 20.42 4.46 5.59
N THR A 145 20.94 3.23 5.61
CA THR A 145 22.30 2.92 5.19
C THR A 145 22.33 2.25 3.83
N VAL A 146 23.11 2.77 2.91
CA VAL A 146 23.37 2.15 1.60
C VAL A 146 24.85 1.88 1.44
N VAL A 147 25.20 0.65 1.05
CA VAL A 147 26.58 0.22 0.80
C VAL A 147 26.67 -0.34 -0.61
N GLY A 148 27.36 0.38 -1.51
CA GLY A 148 27.52 -0.01 -2.90
C GLY A 148 27.39 1.17 -3.87
N ASP A 149 27.24 0.86 -5.15
CA ASP A 149 27.21 1.90 -6.19
C ASP A 149 25.76 2.36 -6.44
N LEU A 150 25.57 3.69 -6.47
CA LEU A 150 24.28 4.32 -6.82
C LEU A 150 24.38 5.00 -8.19
N ASP A 151 23.58 4.57 -9.12
CA ASP A 151 23.40 5.23 -10.42
C ASP A 151 21.97 5.80 -10.53
N VAL A 152 21.83 7.08 -10.31
CA VAL A 152 20.53 7.76 -10.29
C VAL A 152 20.44 8.73 -11.46
N SER A 153 19.40 8.56 -12.25
CA SER A 153 19.17 9.41 -13.43
C SER A 153 18.60 10.78 -13.11
N GLY A 154 18.04 10.95 -11.91
CA GLY A 154 17.41 12.20 -11.45
C GLY A 154 18.02 12.73 -10.15
N ASN A 155 17.18 12.88 -9.14
CA ASN A 155 17.53 13.49 -7.86
C ASN A 155 17.81 12.45 -6.77
N VAL A 156 18.83 12.69 -5.97
CA VAL A 156 19.14 11.95 -4.73
C VAL A 156 18.86 12.85 -3.53
N THR A 157 17.95 12.46 -2.66
CA THR A 157 17.67 13.14 -1.41
C THR A 157 18.20 12.33 -0.24
N LEU A 158 19.08 12.91 0.56
CA LEU A 158 19.65 12.29 1.75
C LEU A 158 19.10 12.95 3.00
N GLU A 159 18.43 12.16 3.84
CA GLU A 159 17.86 12.61 5.10
C GLU A 159 18.89 12.58 6.25
N GLU A 160 18.52 13.09 7.45
CA GLU A 160 19.43 13.36 8.56
C GLU A 160 20.33 12.19 8.99
N LYS A 161 19.85 10.96 8.95
CA LYS A 161 20.58 9.79 9.44
C LYS A 161 21.12 8.92 8.32
N SER A 162 21.00 9.38 7.10
CA SER A 162 21.44 8.61 5.94
C SER A 162 22.95 8.42 5.94
N ARG A 163 23.36 7.21 5.60
CA ARG A 163 24.76 6.86 5.43
C ARG A 163 24.94 6.14 4.11
N ILE A 164 25.78 6.67 3.26
CA ILE A 164 26.14 6.06 1.99
C ILE A 164 27.63 5.74 1.96
N GLU A 165 27.94 4.51 1.65
CA GLU A 165 29.31 4.02 1.46
C GLU A 165 29.46 3.46 0.05
N GLY A 166 30.18 4.17 -0.84
CA GLY A 166 30.38 3.74 -2.23
C GLY A 166 30.37 4.89 -3.23
N ASN A 167 30.20 4.55 -4.50
CA ASN A 167 30.21 5.55 -5.56
C ASN A 167 28.77 6.02 -5.87
N ILE A 168 28.60 7.32 -6.01
CA ILE A 168 27.30 7.91 -6.35
C ILE A 168 27.42 8.63 -7.69
N VAL A 169 26.54 8.32 -8.61
CA VAL A 169 26.43 8.99 -9.90
C VAL A 169 25.00 9.52 -10.03
N THR A 170 24.84 10.86 -10.07
CA THR A 170 23.51 11.48 -10.10
C THR A 170 23.55 12.81 -10.86
N LYS A 171 22.38 13.31 -11.29
CA LYS A 171 22.24 14.66 -11.88
C LYS A 171 22.10 15.73 -10.80
N MET A 172 21.32 15.45 -9.77
CA MET A 172 21.06 16.40 -8.68
C MET A 172 21.12 15.70 -7.33
N MET A 173 21.64 16.38 -6.32
CA MET A 173 21.73 15.87 -4.97
C MET A 173 21.25 16.91 -3.96
N THR A 174 20.45 16.47 -3.02
CA THR A 174 20.01 17.24 -1.87
C THR A 174 20.42 16.51 -0.60
N MET A 175 21.16 17.19 0.29
CA MET A 175 21.57 16.63 1.58
C MET A 175 20.95 17.43 2.73
N VAL A 176 20.40 16.73 3.70
CA VAL A 176 19.99 17.31 4.98
C VAL A 176 21.12 17.19 5.99
N CYS A 177 21.17 18.12 6.97
CA CYS A 177 22.17 18.09 8.03
C CYS A 177 22.19 16.73 8.75
N GLY A 178 23.37 16.14 8.93
CA GLY A 178 23.54 14.84 9.57
C GLY A 178 23.76 13.66 8.62
N ALA A 179 23.48 13.82 7.33
CA ALA A 179 23.78 12.81 6.32
C ALA A 179 25.31 12.62 6.17
N LYS A 180 25.73 11.37 5.95
CA LYS A 180 27.14 10.99 5.78
C LYS A 180 27.34 10.26 4.46
N ILE A 181 28.32 10.72 3.68
CA ILE A 181 28.75 10.05 2.45
C ILE A 181 30.22 9.67 2.62
N CYS A 182 30.52 8.41 2.38
CA CYS A 182 31.88 7.87 2.34
C CYS A 182 32.11 7.25 0.97
N GLY A 183 32.79 7.94 0.06
CA GLY A 183 33.04 7.45 -1.28
C GLY A 183 33.23 8.55 -2.31
N ASN A 184 33.00 8.20 -3.56
CA ASN A 184 33.15 9.12 -4.68
C ASN A 184 31.78 9.62 -5.18
N LEU A 185 31.64 10.91 -5.34
CA LEU A 185 30.45 11.53 -5.91
C LEU A 185 30.75 12.09 -7.30
N GLN A 186 30.04 11.62 -8.29
CA GLN A 186 30.10 12.11 -9.65
C GLN A 186 28.75 12.68 -10.07
N MET A 187 28.72 13.93 -10.49
CA MET A 187 27.53 14.56 -11.05
C MET A 187 27.55 14.44 -12.57
N LYS A 188 26.45 13.91 -13.13
CA LYS A 188 26.24 13.89 -14.60
C LYS A 188 25.77 15.29 -15.03
N ASN A 189 26.55 15.94 -15.86
CA ASN A 189 26.09 17.11 -16.62
C ASN A 189 25.52 16.63 -17.94
N ASP A 190 24.34 17.11 -18.30
CA ASP A 190 23.78 16.93 -19.65
C ASP A 190 24.49 17.87 -20.62
#